data_b14c83b27ea6039c20553473990848cb
#
_entry.id   b14c83b27ea6039c20553473990848cb
#
_cell.length_a   1.000
_cell.length_b   1.000
_cell.length_c   1.000
_cell.angle_alpha   90.00
_cell.angle_beta   90.00
_cell.angle_gamma   90.00
#
_symmetry.space_group_name_H-M   'P 1'
#
loop_
_entity.id
_entity.type
_entity.pdbx_description
1 polymer ?
#
loop_
_entity_poly.entity_id
_entity_poly.type
_entity_poly.pdbx_seq_one_letter_code
_entity_poly.pdbx_strand_id
1 'polypeptide(L)'
;MSIRRAVAPRIPTGLLALGLASLLFAGCAGRGHVIGGALTQSDLDALVDSPAARGLLADLLARRSLDPTLTARVADEGGRDGVRTVDVAPPTPPPAQAALRELAEDVSLDFAALSFARAISADGPSRTVQAAFNRAVTEGPLHSEQALRAPGSFPYTVVFAPSWMYRSHPETGADFALQRQLLDRLGISNVLIATRESASVDENAAAIAEVVRAHSGHGGGLVLVSASKSGAEVALALSRVLPPHESTPVVAWVNIVGALAGSPLADSALRPPLSWLARSVFWLRGWDFAGLTSMATAPSRARLRGGRIPESIAVVNVVAVPLSRTVGVKVWSGYRLLRRHGPNDGVVLLGDTVWPGGINLVSIGPDHLFTPREDPAYGMALLRAIDAAVRLSQTAPPAIATPIEVGSRGVPPPSAR
;
A
#
# COMPACT_ATOMS: atom_id res chain seq x y z
N MET A 1 -14.70 43.92 44.83
CA MET A 1 -13.56 43.00 44.98
C MET A 1 -13.54 42.08 43.75
N SER A 2 -12.74 42.44 42.74
CA SER A 2 -12.75 41.82 41.41
C SER A 2 -11.57 40.83 41.33
N ILE A 3 -11.84 39.53 41.21
CA ILE A 3 -10.82 38.50 41.09
C ILE A 3 -10.38 38.41 39.61
N ARG A 4 -9.20 38.96 39.33
CA ARG A 4 -8.52 38.77 38.02
C ARG A 4 -8.09 37.30 37.89
N ARG A 5 -8.70 36.56 36.94
CA ARG A 5 -8.19 35.26 36.51
C ARG A 5 -6.86 35.47 35.75
N ALA A 6 -5.80 34.90 36.26
CA ALA A 6 -4.50 34.82 35.60
C ALA A 6 -4.63 33.95 34.35
N VAL A 7 -4.33 34.52 33.20
CA VAL A 7 -4.20 33.79 31.92
C VAL A 7 -2.82 33.15 31.92
N ALA A 8 -2.79 31.83 31.94
CA ALA A 8 -1.54 31.07 31.80
C ALA A 8 -0.93 31.30 30.39
N PRO A 9 0.39 31.40 30.27
CA PRO A 9 1.04 31.61 28.98
C PRO A 9 0.80 30.39 28.08
N ARG A 10 0.22 30.63 26.90
CA ARG A 10 0.12 29.66 25.83
C ARG A 10 1.52 29.42 25.26
N ILE A 11 2.15 28.31 25.63
CA ILE A 11 3.35 27.83 24.95
C ILE A 11 2.95 27.51 23.51
N PRO A 12 3.69 27.96 22.50
CA PRO A 12 3.38 27.63 21.11
C PRO A 12 3.62 26.14 20.89
N THR A 13 2.53 25.38 20.90
CA THR A 13 2.48 23.91 20.75
C THR A 13 2.91 23.39 19.36
N GLY A 14 3.28 24.32 18.46
CA GLY A 14 3.71 23.97 17.09
C GLY A 14 5.06 23.26 16.98
N LEU A 15 6.00 23.52 17.89
CA LEU A 15 7.38 23.01 17.74
C LEU A 15 7.60 21.58 18.29
N LEU A 16 6.86 21.14 19.28
CA LEU A 16 6.98 19.78 19.85
C LEU A 16 6.13 18.73 19.11
N ALA A 17 5.00 19.13 18.54
CA ALA A 17 4.17 18.27 17.70
C ALA A 17 4.82 17.97 16.35
N LEU A 18 5.62 18.89 15.82
CA LEU A 18 6.41 18.69 14.60
C LEU A 18 7.47 17.58 14.78
N GLY A 19 8.03 17.34 15.96
CA GLY A 19 9.11 16.35 16.15
C GLY A 19 8.69 14.89 15.96
N LEU A 20 7.52 14.46 16.42
CA LEU A 20 7.06 13.06 16.28
C LEU A 20 6.19 12.85 15.03
N ALA A 21 5.40 13.84 14.66
CA ALA A 21 4.80 13.91 13.33
C ALA A 21 5.89 14.01 12.26
N SER A 22 7.03 14.66 12.56
CA SER A 22 8.20 14.69 11.69
C SER A 22 8.92 13.36 11.59
N LEU A 23 8.94 12.54 12.61
CA LEU A 23 9.44 11.16 12.54
C LEU A 23 8.48 10.23 11.78
N LEU A 24 7.17 10.56 11.74
CA LEU A 24 6.15 9.80 11.05
C LEU A 24 5.62 10.52 9.80
N PHE A 25 5.69 11.87 9.70
CA PHE A 25 5.00 12.65 8.67
C PHE A 25 5.61 14.03 8.33
N ALA A 26 6.79 14.42 8.80
CA ALA A 26 7.33 15.73 8.50
C ALA A 26 8.16 15.76 7.22
N GLY A 27 7.71 16.56 6.31
CA GLY A 27 8.50 16.97 5.16
C GLY A 27 7.84 18.16 4.47
N CYS A 28 8.60 19.22 4.24
CA CYS A 28 8.23 20.30 3.35
C CYS A 28 8.01 19.76 1.93
N ALA A 29 7.13 20.39 1.18
CA ALA A 29 6.80 20.08 -0.21
C ALA A 29 8.05 19.93 -1.07
N GLY A 30 8.52 18.70 -1.25
CA GLY A 30 9.48 18.33 -2.26
C GLY A 30 8.68 17.86 -3.48
N ARG A 31 8.94 18.45 -4.63
CA ARG A 31 8.35 18.06 -5.92
C ARG A 31 8.66 16.59 -6.16
N GLY A 32 7.65 15.73 -6.02
CA GLY A 32 7.71 14.41 -6.63
C GLY A 32 7.85 14.64 -8.12
N HIS A 33 8.99 14.29 -8.69
CA HIS A 33 9.19 14.34 -10.12
C HIS A 33 8.35 13.21 -10.72
N VAL A 34 7.13 13.53 -11.14
CA VAL A 34 6.49 12.80 -12.23
C VAL A 34 7.28 13.17 -13.46
N ILE A 35 8.20 12.30 -13.83
CA ILE A 35 9.07 12.51 -15.00
C ILE A 35 8.22 12.27 -16.25
N GLY A 36 7.83 13.31 -16.96
CA GLY A 36 7.12 13.28 -18.25
C GLY A 36 8.11 13.34 -19.43
N GLY A 37 8.71 12.22 -19.84
CA GLY A 37 9.65 12.11 -20.99
C GLY A 37 10.28 10.72 -21.06
N ALA A 38 10.89 10.30 -22.18
CA ALA A 38 11.63 9.04 -22.26
C ALA A 38 12.82 9.07 -21.27
N LEU A 39 12.99 8.01 -20.46
CA LEU A 39 14.13 7.89 -19.55
C LEU A 39 15.36 7.48 -20.35
N THR A 40 16.40 8.30 -20.34
CA THR A 40 17.71 7.96 -20.89
C THR A 40 18.43 6.98 -19.96
N GLN A 41 19.52 6.36 -20.44
CA GLN A 41 20.40 5.53 -19.59
C GLN A 41 20.90 6.30 -18.37
N SER A 42 21.21 7.61 -18.55
CA SER A 42 21.63 8.51 -17.48
C SER A 42 20.52 8.72 -16.43
N ASP A 43 19.25 8.77 -16.87
CA ASP A 43 18.11 8.87 -15.93
C ASP A 43 17.94 7.60 -15.10
N LEU A 44 18.12 6.42 -15.71
CA LEU A 44 18.09 5.15 -15.00
C LEU A 44 19.22 5.07 -13.96
N ASP A 45 20.43 5.55 -14.29
CA ASP A 45 21.55 5.65 -13.37
C ASP A 45 21.27 6.60 -12.20
N ALA A 46 20.52 7.67 -12.47
CA ALA A 46 20.14 8.64 -11.47
C ALA A 46 19.03 8.14 -10.50
N LEU A 47 18.29 7.09 -10.86
CA LEU A 47 17.15 6.60 -10.06
C LEU A 47 17.53 5.52 -9.05
N VAL A 48 18.54 4.70 -9.33
CA VAL A 48 18.87 3.50 -8.54
C VAL A 48 20.23 3.60 -7.84
N ASP A 49 20.43 2.73 -6.86
CA ASP A 49 21.61 2.71 -5.99
C ASP A 49 22.74 1.77 -6.47
N SER A 50 22.52 0.98 -7.52
CA SER A 50 23.51 0.03 -8.02
C SER A 50 23.37 -0.30 -9.51
N PRO A 51 24.49 -0.75 -10.18
CA PRO A 51 24.44 -1.24 -11.56
C PRO A 51 23.52 -2.45 -11.74
N ALA A 52 23.45 -3.35 -10.75
CA ALA A 52 22.59 -4.52 -10.78
C ALA A 52 21.09 -4.11 -10.75
N ALA A 53 20.74 -3.13 -9.89
CA ALA A 53 19.39 -2.57 -9.87
C ALA A 53 19.01 -1.90 -11.18
N ARG A 54 19.95 -1.18 -11.81
CA ARG A 54 19.75 -0.56 -13.14
C ARG A 54 19.43 -1.60 -14.20
N GLY A 55 20.22 -2.68 -14.29
CA GLY A 55 19.98 -3.75 -15.27
C GLY A 55 18.60 -4.39 -15.09
N LEU A 56 18.20 -4.64 -13.83
CA LEU A 56 16.88 -5.20 -13.52
C LEU A 56 15.75 -4.22 -13.81
N LEU A 57 15.91 -2.93 -13.52
CA LEU A 57 14.94 -1.89 -13.87
C LEU A 57 14.74 -1.79 -15.38
N ALA A 58 15.82 -1.76 -16.14
CA ALA A 58 15.77 -1.73 -17.61
C ALA A 58 15.04 -2.96 -18.19
N ASP A 59 15.30 -4.17 -17.65
CA ASP A 59 14.60 -5.40 -18.05
C ASP A 59 13.09 -5.33 -17.75
N LEU A 60 12.72 -4.88 -16.56
CA LEU A 60 11.31 -4.75 -16.15
C LEU A 60 10.56 -3.73 -17.02
N LEU A 61 11.20 -2.63 -17.38
CA LEU A 61 10.62 -1.61 -18.27
C LEU A 61 10.50 -2.11 -19.71
N ALA A 62 11.53 -2.79 -20.25
CA ALA A 62 11.52 -3.35 -21.61
C ALA A 62 10.42 -4.40 -21.81
N ARG A 63 10.14 -5.20 -20.78
CA ARG A 63 9.07 -6.23 -20.82
C ARG A 63 7.67 -5.62 -20.74
N ARG A 64 7.51 -4.32 -20.60
CA ARG A 64 6.21 -3.64 -20.34
C ARG A 64 5.41 -4.29 -19.21
N SER A 65 6.11 -4.95 -18.28
CA SER A 65 5.51 -5.71 -17.18
C SER A 65 5.00 -4.82 -16.07
N LEU A 66 5.37 -3.54 -16.07
CA LEU A 66 5.13 -2.58 -15.01
C LEU A 66 4.71 -1.25 -15.62
N ASP A 67 4.14 -0.38 -14.82
CA ASP A 67 3.51 0.90 -15.12
C ASP A 67 3.93 1.59 -16.44
N PRO A 68 3.01 1.81 -17.42
CA PRO A 68 3.33 2.39 -18.72
C PRO A 68 3.75 3.87 -18.65
N THR A 69 3.47 4.57 -17.56
CA THR A 69 3.95 5.95 -17.38
C THR A 69 5.46 6.01 -17.27
N LEU A 70 6.09 4.96 -16.76
CA LEU A 70 7.53 4.79 -16.79
C LEU A 70 8.02 4.14 -18.11
N THR A 71 7.25 3.20 -18.69
CA THR A 71 7.66 2.45 -19.92
C THR A 71 7.58 3.26 -21.21
N ALA A 72 6.64 4.19 -21.33
CA ALA A 72 6.52 5.04 -22.53
C ALA A 72 7.78 5.89 -22.81
N ARG A 73 8.69 5.96 -21.83
CA ARG A 73 9.89 6.79 -21.84
C ARG A 73 11.18 6.06 -22.23
N VAL A 74 11.18 4.72 -22.18
CA VAL A 74 12.39 3.91 -22.49
C VAL A 74 12.38 3.40 -23.94
N ALA A 75 11.24 3.47 -24.65
CA ALA A 75 11.03 2.80 -25.92
C ALA A 75 11.73 3.43 -27.13
N ASP A 76 12.27 4.65 -27.03
CA ASP A 76 12.74 5.41 -28.21
C ASP A 76 14.27 5.43 -28.44
N GLU A 77 15.07 4.85 -27.52
CA GLU A 77 16.54 4.81 -27.65
C GLU A 77 17.15 3.41 -27.50
N GLY A 78 16.63 2.43 -28.23
CA GLY A 78 17.16 1.06 -28.24
C GLY A 78 18.47 0.93 -28.99
N GLY A 79 19.56 1.49 -28.43
CA GLY A 79 20.95 1.20 -28.86
C GLY A 79 21.37 -0.20 -28.37
N ARG A 80 21.78 -1.03 -29.32
CA ARG A 80 22.32 -2.37 -29.13
C ARG A 80 23.63 -2.32 -28.33
N ASP A 81 23.62 -2.59 -27.07
CA ASP A 81 24.82 -3.08 -26.36
C ASP A 81 24.38 -4.10 -25.29
N GLY A 82 25.03 -5.29 -25.40
CA GLY A 82 24.61 -6.51 -24.72
C GLY A 82 24.76 -6.46 -23.21
N VAL A 83 23.70 -6.10 -22.51
CA VAL A 83 23.54 -6.40 -21.08
C VAL A 83 23.27 -7.90 -20.96
N ARG A 84 24.21 -8.67 -20.37
CA ARG A 84 23.97 -10.03 -19.94
C ARG A 84 22.83 -10.00 -18.93
N THR A 85 21.64 -10.33 -19.39
CA THR A 85 20.49 -10.61 -18.52
C THR A 85 20.82 -11.89 -17.75
N VAL A 86 20.98 -11.76 -16.43
CA VAL A 86 20.95 -12.92 -15.56
C VAL A 86 19.48 -13.36 -15.52
N ASP A 87 19.16 -14.39 -16.28
CA ASP A 87 17.83 -14.98 -16.35
C ASP A 87 17.59 -15.81 -15.07
N VAL A 88 17.38 -15.09 -13.96
CA VAL A 88 16.94 -15.70 -12.71
C VAL A 88 15.42 -15.80 -12.79
N ALA A 89 14.93 -17.02 -12.97
CA ALA A 89 13.51 -17.31 -12.89
C ALA A 89 12.94 -16.70 -11.60
N PRO A 90 11.77 -16.00 -11.65
CA PRO A 90 11.18 -15.42 -10.47
C PRO A 90 10.89 -16.51 -9.43
N PRO A 91 11.28 -16.31 -8.16
CA PRO A 91 10.97 -17.28 -7.12
C PRO A 91 9.45 -17.39 -6.92
N THR A 92 8.96 -18.60 -6.85
CA THR A 92 7.55 -18.88 -6.53
C THR A 92 7.53 -19.75 -5.25
N PRO A 93 7.06 -19.25 -4.12
CA PRO A 93 6.32 -18.02 -3.82
C PRO A 93 7.17 -16.72 -3.77
N PRO A 94 6.55 -15.54 -3.64
CA PRO A 94 7.27 -14.28 -3.45
C PRO A 94 8.28 -14.37 -2.31
N PRO A 95 9.47 -13.75 -2.42
CA PRO A 95 10.49 -13.85 -1.42
C PRO A 95 10.02 -13.28 -0.07
N ALA A 96 10.27 -14.02 1.01
CA ALA A 96 10.00 -13.56 2.36
C ALA A 96 10.83 -12.30 2.68
N GLN A 97 10.35 -11.45 3.58
CA GLN A 97 11.03 -10.20 3.96
C GLN A 97 12.49 -10.43 4.44
N ALA A 98 12.77 -11.57 5.07
CA ALA A 98 14.14 -11.95 5.48
C ALA A 98 15.07 -12.13 4.26
N ALA A 99 14.62 -12.82 3.23
CA ALA A 99 15.39 -12.99 1.99
C ALA A 99 15.58 -11.67 1.24
N LEU A 100 14.57 -10.79 1.26
CA LEU A 100 14.69 -9.44 0.69
C LEU A 100 15.72 -8.60 1.44
N ARG A 101 15.81 -8.75 2.77
CA ARG A 101 16.84 -8.07 3.56
C ARG A 101 18.23 -8.59 3.21
N GLU A 102 18.43 -9.90 3.17
CA GLU A 102 19.70 -10.52 2.75
C GLU A 102 20.11 -10.01 1.35
N LEU A 103 19.19 -10.00 0.40
CA LEU A 103 19.44 -9.50 -0.95
C LEU A 103 19.81 -8.01 -0.97
N ALA A 104 19.22 -7.20 -0.07
CA ALA A 104 19.55 -5.78 0.06
C ALA A 104 20.95 -5.57 0.68
N GLU A 105 21.37 -6.46 1.60
CA GLU A 105 22.71 -6.46 2.20
C GLU A 105 23.77 -6.93 1.19
N ASP A 106 23.49 -7.98 0.43
CA ASP A 106 24.43 -8.60 -0.49
C ASP A 106 24.62 -7.82 -1.81
N VAL A 107 23.57 -7.18 -2.31
CA VAL A 107 23.59 -6.49 -3.62
C VAL A 107 23.27 -5.01 -3.44
N SER A 108 21.98 -4.67 -3.24
CA SER A 108 21.53 -3.31 -2.92
C SER A 108 20.05 -3.26 -2.57
N LEU A 109 19.63 -2.15 -1.95
CA LEU A 109 18.24 -1.96 -1.53
C LEU A 109 17.29 -1.90 -2.74
N ASP A 110 17.68 -1.18 -3.80
CA ASP A 110 16.86 -1.04 -5.00
C ASP A 110 16.79 -2.35 -5.79
N PHE A 111 17.89 -3.12 -5.82
CA PHE A 111 17.87 -4.45 -6.45
C PHE A 111 16.91 -5.40 -5.73
N ALA A 112 16.90 -5.40 -4.40
CA ALA A 112 15.96 -6.19 -3.61
C ALA A 112 14.51 -5.75 -3.83
N ALA A 113 14.25 -4.42 -3.90
CA ALA A 113 12.92 -3.86 -4.17
C ALA A 113 12.40 -4.26 -5.57
N LEU A 114 13.25 -4.15 -6.59
CA LEU A 114 12.90 -4.54 -7.96
C LEU A 114 12.74 -6.07 -8.11
N SER A 115 13.55 -6.87 -7.40
CA SER A 115 13.42 -8.33 -7.36
C SER A 115 12.08 -8.74 -6.73
N PHE A 116 11.65 -8.07 -5.66
CA PHE A 116 10.33 -8.24 -5.09
C PHE A 116 9.23 -7.89 -6.10
N ALA A 117 9.31 -6.71 -6.73
CA ALA A 117 8.35 -6.27 -7.76
C ALA A 117 8.21 -7.32 -8.88
N ARG A 118 9.33 -7.83 -9.39
CA ARG A 118 9.37 -8.87 -10.42
C ARG A 118 8.69 -10.16 -9.95
N ALA A 119 8.98 -10.58 -8.72
CA ALA A 119 8.45 -11.82 -8.17
C ALA A 119 6.92 -11.78 -8.01
N ILE A 120 6.39 -10.70 -7.41
CA ILE A 120 4.94 -10.58 -7.19
C ILE A 120 4.13 -10.31 -8.45
N SER A 121 4.76 -9.85 -9.54
CA SER A 121 4.12 -9.62 -10.84
C SER A 121 4.16 -10.86 -11.76
N ALA A 122 4.77 -11.95 -11.34
CA ALA A 122 5.08 -13.08 -12.21
C ALA A 122 3.88 -14.03 -12.45
N ASP A 123 2.88 -14.04 -11.59
CA ASP A 123 1.72 -14.91 -11.75
C ASP A 123 0.77 -14.45 -12.87
N GLY A 124 -0.06 -15.37 -13.38
CA GLY A 124 -0.97 -15.11 -14.48
C GLY A 124 -2.01 -14.02 -14.18
N PRO A 125 -2.74 -14.11 -13.06
CA PRO A 125 -3.70 -13.09 -12.64
C PRO A 125 -3.09 -11.70 -12.52
N SER A 126 -1.94 -11.55 -11.84
CA SER A 126 -1.24 -10.28 -11.68
C SER A 126 -0.82 -9.68 -13.04
N ARG A 127 -0.26 -10.51 -13.94
CA ARG A 127 0.06 -10.05 -15.32
C ARG A 127 -1.17 -9.58 -16.08
N THR A 128 -2.28 -10.28 -15.97
CA THR A 128 -3.52 -9.93 -16.69
C THR A 128 -4.10 -8.61 -16.20
N VAL A 129 -4.15 -8.40 -14.88
CA VAL A 129 -4.67 -7.17 -14.29
C VAL A 129 -3.72 -5.99 -14.52
N GLN A 130 -2.41 -6.21 -14.42
CA GLN A 130 -1.41 -5.19 -14.77
C GLN A 130 -1.53 -4.79 -16.24
N ALA A 131 -1.72 -5.74 -17.16
CA ALA A 131 -1.92 -5.45 -18.58
C ALA A 131 -3.21 -4.66 -18.84
N ALA A 132 -4.30 -4.95 -18.11
CA ALA A 132 -5.55 -4.19 -18.19
C ALA A 132 -5.36 -2.74 -17.70
N PHE A 133 -4.67 -2.56 -16.59
CA PHE A 133 -4.28 -1.25 -16.07
C PHE A 133 -3.43 -0.48 -17.08
N ASN A 134 -2.36 -1.09 -17.59
CA ASN A 134 -1.44 -0.49 -18.54
C ASN A 134 -2.14 -0.08 -19.84
N ARG A 135 -3.05 -0.92 -20.32
CA ARG A 135 -3.88 -0.61 -21.49
C ARG A 135 -4.76 0.62 -21.24
N ALA A 136 -5.43 0.68 -20.08
CA ALA A 136 -6.28 1.81 -19.74
C ALA A 136 -5.49 3.13 -19.65
N VAL A 137 -4.26 3.10 -19.11
CA VAL A 137 -3.36 4.26 -19.11
C VAL A 137 -2.97 4.67 -20.53
N THR A 138 -2.64 3.70 -21.41
CA THR A 138 -2.24 3.96 -22.80
C THR A 138 -3.40 4.48 -23.66
N GLU A 139 -4.61 3.93 -23.48
CA GLU A 139 -5.84 4.39 -24.14
C GLU A 139 -6.25 5.80 -23.71
N GLY A 140 -5.79 6.22 -22.55
CA GLY A 140 -5.97 7.57 -21.99
C GLY A 140 -7.28 7.78 -21.25
N PRO A 141 -7.40 8.95 -20.58
CA PRO A 141 -8.50 9.21 -19.64
C PRO A 141 -9.87 9.28 -20.31
N LEU A 142 -9.98 9.84 -21.52
CA LEU A 142 -11.26 9.97 -22.22
C LEU A 142 -11.86 8.60 -22.55
N HIS A 143 -11.04 7.67 -23.06
CA HIS A 143 -11.49 6.32 -23.38
C HIS A 143 -11.89 5.56 -22.10
N SER A 144 -11.10 5.67 -21.04
CA SER A 144 -11.41 5.05 -19.75
C SER A 144 -12.70 5.60 -19.14
N GLU A 145 -12.95 6.92 -19.23
CA GLU A 145 -14.18 7.54 -18.78
C GLU A 145 -15.40 7.02 -19.56
N GLN A 146 -15.32 6.97 -20.88
CA GLN A 146 -16.39 6.43 -21.73
C GLN A 146 -16.71 4.96 -21.38
N ALA A 147 -15.66 4.15 -21.20
CA ALA A 147 -15.82 2.75 -20.83
C ALA A 147 -16.48 2.57 -19.45
N LEU A 148 -16.10 3.40 -18.46
CA LEU A 148 -16.66 3.34 -17.10
C LEU A 148 -18.09 3.88 -17.01
N ARG A 149 -18.49 4.81 -17.91
CA ARG A 149 -19.86 5.35 -17.99
C ARG A 149 -20.80 4.46 -18.79
N ALA A 150 -20.31 3.45 -19.49
CA ALA A 150 -21.17 2.52 -20.23
C ALA A 150 -22.10 1.76 -19.27
N PRO A 151 -23.38 1.55 -19.63
CA PRO A 151 -24.33 0.86 -18.77
C PRO A 151 -23.80 -0.52 -18.31
N GLY A 152 -23.80 -0.77 -17.01
CA GLY A 152 -23.35 -2.03 -16.41
C GLY A 152 -21.83 -2.26 -16.40
N SER A 153 -21.02 -1.26 -16.79
CA SER A 153 -19.56 -1.40 -16.85
C SER A 153 -18.89 -1.54 -15.48
N PHE A 154 -19.40 -0.88 -14.47
CA PHE A 154 -18.89 -0.94 -13.08
C PHE A 154 -20.07 -0.91 -12.10
N PRO A 155 -20.78 -2.04 -11.91
CA PRO A 155 -22.04 -2.08 -11.16
C PRO A 155 -21.82 -2.17 -9.63
N TYR A 156 -20.67 -1.75 -9.14
CA TYR A 156 -20.28 -1.91 -7.73
C TYR A 156 -20.41 -0.62 -6.95
N THR A 157 -20.69 -0.73 -5.65
CA THR A 157 -20.51 0.38 -4.71
C THR A 157 -19.09 0.33 -4.13
N VAL A 158 -18.35 1.43 -4.24
CA VAL A 158 -17.00 1.54 -3.68
C VAL A 158 -17.07 2.01 -2.24
N VAL A 159 -16.53 1.22 -1.31
CA VAL A 159 -16.55 1.52 0.12
C VAL A 159 -15.12 1.80 0.58
N PHE A 160 -14.85 3.03 0.96
CA PHE A 160 -13.54 3.48 1.42
C PHE A 160 -13.38 3.33 2.93
N ALA A 161 -12.38 2.55 3.35
CA ALA A 161 -11.89 2.52 4.71
C ALA A 161 -10.74 3.55 4.84
N PRO A 162 -10.99 4.71 5.48
CA PRO A 162 -9.98 5.75 5.58
C PRO A 162 -8.81 5.31 6.46
N SER A 163 -7.61 5.82 6.16
CA SER A 163 -6.40 5.45 6.87
C SER A 163 -6.16 6.34 8.09
N TRP A 164 -5.01 6.17 8.72
CA TRP A 164 -4.65 6.85 9.96
C TRP A 164 -4.68 8.37 9.79
N MET A 165 -5.24 9.06 10.81
CA MET A 165 -5.26 10.53 10.90
C MET A 165 -5.95 11.23 9.72
N TYR A 166 -6.87 10.56 9.04
CA TYR A 166 -7.54 11.09 7.85
C TYR A 166 -8.34 12.39 8.10
N ARG A 167 -8.76 12.65 9.33
CA ARG A 167 -9.43 13.91 9.73
C ARG A 167 -8.44 14.97 10.18
N SER A 168 -7.41 14.57 10.93
CA SER A 168 -6.39 15.49 11.46
C SER A 168 -5.39 15.94 10.39
N HIS A 169 -5.17 15.11 9.35
CA HIS A 169 -4.20 15.34 8.27
C HIS A 169 -4.79 15.01 6.90
N PRO A 170 -5.85 15.75 6.44
CA PRO A 170 -6.50 15.49 5.15
C PRO A 170 -5.56 15.67 3.95
N GLU A 171 -4.48 16.46 4.09
CA GLU A 171 -3.45 16.64 3.08
C GLU A 171 -2.69 15.35 2.72
N THR A 172 -2.82 14.31 3.52
CA THR A 172 -2.25 12.98 3.20
C THR A 172 -3.09 12.21 2.19
N GLY A 173 -4.34 12.63 1.94
CA GLY A 173 -5.31 11.93 1.09
C GLY A 173 -5.82 10.61 1.70
N ALA A 174 -5.61 10.41 3.01
CA ALA A 174 -6.03 9.22 3.73
C ALA A 174 -7.57 9.07 3.82
N ASP A 175 -8.32 10.12 3.49
CA ASP A 175 -9.79 10.17 3.39
C ASP A 175 -10.32 9.84 1.99
N PHE A 176 -9.43 9.60 1.03
CA PHE A 176 -9.78 9.33 -0.37
C PHE A 176 -10.63 10.41 -1.05
N ALA A 177 -10.53 11.68 -0.64
CA ALA A 177 -11.39 12.75 -1.13
C ALA A 177 -11.33 12.90 -2.67
N LEU A 178 -10.13 12.84 -3.27
CA LEU A 178 -9.96 12.94 -4.73
C LEU A 178 -10.59 11.75 -5.47
N GLN A 179 -10.44 10.54 -4.93
CA GLN A 179 -11.01 9.33 -5.52
C GLN A 179 -12.54 9.33 -5.43
N ARG A 180 -13.09 9.75 -4.30
CA ARG A 180 -14.55 9.88 -4.13
C ARG A 180 -15.13 10.91 -5.10
N GLN A 181 -14.48 12.08 -5.24
CA GLN A 181 -14.87 13.08 -6.24
C GLN A 181 -14.80 12.53 -7.69
N LEU A 182 -13.82 11.70 -7.99
CA LEU A 182 -13.75 11.03 -9.29
C LEU A 182 -14.95 10.10 -9.50
N LEU A 183 -15.27 9.27 -8.51
CA LEU A 183 -16.43 8.36 -8.59
C LEU A 183 -17.75 9.12 -8.72
N ASP A 184 -17.93 10.21 -7.97
CA ASP A 184 -19.12 11.09 -8.08
C ASP A 184 -19.26 11.64 -9.51
N ARG A 185 -18.16 12.11 -10.13
CA ARG A 185 -18.17 12.57 -11.53
C ARG A 185 -18.50 11.44 -12.52
N LEU A 186 -18.10 10.22 -12.24
CA LEU A 186 -18.40 9.06 -13.07
C LEU A 186 -19.81 8.49 -12.82
N GLY A 187 -20.52 8.95 -11.80
CA GLY A 187 -21.82 8.41 -11.38
C GLY A 187 -21.71 7.05 -10.68
N ILE A 188 -20.55 6.70 -10.15
CA ILE A 188 -20.30 5.46 -9.42
C ILE A 188 -20.57 5.68 -7.92
N SER A 189 -21.46 4.84 -7.35
CA SER A 189 -21.80 4.89 -5.93
C SER A 189 -20.59 4.67 -5.05
N ASN A 190 -20.42 5.54 -4.03
CA ASN A 190 -19.32 5.39 -3.09
C ASN A 190 -19.70 5.80 -1.67
N VAL A 191 -19.02 5.21 -0.68
CA VAL A 191 -19.24 5.44 0.76
C VAL A 191 -17.90 5.55 1.45
N LEU A 192 -17.74 6.53 2.34
CA LEU A 192 -16.61 6.61 3.27
C LEU A 192 -17.04 6.08 4.63
N ILE A 193 -16.35 5.06 5.14
CA ILE A 193 -16.61 4.49 6.47
C ILE A 193 -16.20 5.51 7.54
N ALA A 194 -17.06 5.72 8.53
CA ALA A 194 -16.77 6.58 9.67
C ALA A 194 -15.96 5.82 10.74
N THR A 195 -14.71 5.47 10.45
CA THR A 195 -13.80 4.90 11.44
C THR A 195 -13.26 5.96 12.40
N ARG A 196 -12.70 5.53 13.55
CA ARG A 196 -11.93 6.41 14.43
C ARG A 196 -10.48 6.47 13.97
N GLU A 197 -9.99 7.68 13.64
CA GLU A 197 -8.70 7.87 12.96
C GLU A 197 -7.48 7.32 13.72
N SER A 198 -7.52 7.28 15.04
CA SER A 198 -6.44 6.79 15.89
C SER A 198 -6.79 5.53 16.70
N ALA A 199 -7.96 4.92 16.48
CA ALA A 199 -8.34 3.67 17.15
C ALA A 199 -7.44 2.48 16.76
N SER A 200 -7.56 1.40 17.51
CA SER A 200 -6.86 0.14 17.17
C SER A 200 -7.36 -0.44 15.85
N VAL A 201 -6.54 -1.32 15.26
CA VAL A 201 -6.93 -2.10 14.07
C VAL A 201 -8.17 -2.94 14.35
N ASP A 202 -8.28 -3.50 15.55
CA ASP A 202 -9.38 -4.39 15.93
C ASP A 202 -10.71 -3.63 16.04
N GLU A 203 -10.70 -2.42 16.62
CA GLU A 203 -11.89 -1.57 16.73
C GLU A 203 -12.40 -1.13 15.35
N ASN A 204 -11.49 -0.66 14.49
CA ASN A 204 -11.89 -0.23 13.15
C ASN A 204 -12.28 -1.40 12.24
N ALA A 205 -11.69 -2.59 12.42
CA ALA A 205 -12.12 -3.79 11.70
C ALA A 205 -13.56 -4.16 12.03
N ALA A 206 -13.97 -4.02 13.30
CA ALA A 206 -15.36 -4.21 13.70
C ALA A 206 -16.31 -3.20 13.04
N ALA A 207 -15.92 -1.91 13.00
CA ALA A 207 -16.70 -0.87 12.34
C ALA A 207 -16.83 -1.12 10.82
N ILE A 208 -15.78 -1.60 10.15
CA ILE A 208 -15.81 -2.00 8.75
C ILE A 208 -16.79 -3.16 8.54
N ALA A 209 -16.74 -4.17 9.41
CA ALA A 209 -17.64 -5.32 9.35
C ALA A 209 -19.12 -4.91 9.48
N GLU A 210 -19.45 -3.96 10.36
CA GLU A 210 -20.81 -3.44 10.49
C GLU A 210 -21.29 -2.77 9.18
N VAL A 211 -20.44 -2.01 8.51
CA VAL A 211 -20.78 -1.38 7.23
C VAL A 211 -21.04 -2.46 6.15
N VAL A 212 -20.22 -3.51 6.10
CA VAL A 212 -20.45 -4.64 5.16
C VAL A 212 -21.78 -5.31 5.44
N ARG A 213 -22.11 -5.60 6.70
CA ARG A 213 -23.41 -6.18 7.11
C ARG A 213 -24.58 -5.30 6.70
N ALA A 214 -24.48 -3.99 6.94
CA ALA A 214 -25.53 -3.03 6.59
C ALA A 214 -25.83 -2.95 5.10
N HIS A 215 -24.87 -3.32 4.25
CA HIS A 215 -25.02 -3.34 2.80
C HIS A 215 -25.44 -4.72 2.26
N SER A 216 -25.66 -5.71 3.11
CA SER A 216 -26.19 -7.00 2.71
C SER A 216 -27.61 -6.83 2.15
N GLY A 217 -27.86 -7.33 0.94
CA GLY A 217 -29.17 -7.22 0.26
C GLY A 217 -29.29 -6.03 -0.71
N HIS A 218 -28.29 -5.14 -0.80
CA HIS A 218 -28.22 -4.15 -1.87
C HIS A 218 -27.55 -4.77 -3.11
N GLY A 219 -28.20 -4.70 -4.26
CA GLY A 219 -27.66 -5.25 -5.52
C GLY A 219 -26.33 -4.58 -5.91
N GLY A 220 -25.49 -5.29 -6.69
CA GLY A 220 -24.30 -4.73 -7.34
C GLY A 220 -22.96 -5.08 -6.70
N GLY A 221 -22.90 -5.56 -5.47
CA GLY A 221 -21.64 -5.92 -4.81
C GLY A 221 -20.81 -4.72 -4.30
N LEU A 222 -19.93 -5.00 -3.35
CA LEU A 222 -19.06 -4.00 -2.72
C LEU A 222 -17.60 -4.18 -3.14
N VAL A 223 -16.95 -3.08 -3.49
CA VAL A 223 -15.49 -2.98 -3.63
C VAL A 223 -14.95 -2.23 -2.42
N LEU A 224 -14.30 -2.93 -1.49
CA LEU A 224 -13.63 -2.29 -0.36
C LEU A 224 -12.30 -1.70 -0.82
N VAL A 225 -12.01 -0.46 -0.46
CA VAL A 225 -10.74 0.21 -0.74
C VAL A 225 -10.11 0.66 0.56
N SER A 226 -8.86 0.31 0.76
CA SER A 226 -8.10 0.63 1.96
C SER A 226 -6.68 1.08 1.61
N ALA A 227 -6.04 1.86 2.49
CA ALA A 227 -4.65 2.24 2.35
C ALA A 227 -3.91 2.20 3.69
N SER A 228 -2.63 1.83 3.67
CA SER A 228 -1.78 1.87 4.85
C SER A 228 -2.41 1.10 6.03
N LYS A 229 -2.66 1.75 7.18
CA LYS A 229 -3.26 1.14 8.37
C LYS A 229 -4.61 0.48 8.08
N SER A 230 -5.47 1.11 7.29
CA SER A 230 -6.78 0.52 6.99
C SER A 230 -6.69 -0.76 6.14
N GLY A 231 -5.55 -1.03 5.49
CA GLY A 231 -5.26 -2.34 4.91
C GLY A 231 -5.32 -3.46 5.95
N ALA A 232 -4.66 -3.27 7.10
CA ALA A 232 -4.71 -4.23 8.20
C ALA A 232 -6.12 -4.36 8.83
N GLU A 233 -6.87 -3.26 8.87
CA GLU A 233 -8.25 -3.23 9.39
C GLU A 233 -9.21 -4.02 8.50
N VAL A 234 -9.16 -3.81 7.16
CA VAL A 234 -9.97 -4.58 6.20
C VAL A 234 -9.53 -6.04 6.15
N ALA A 235 -8.21 -6.31 6.18
CA ALA A 235 -7.70 -7.67 6.26
C ALA A 235 -8.27 -8.43 7.46
N LEU A 236 -8.29 -7.80 8.64
CA LEU A 236 -8.86 -8.39 9.85
C LEU A 236 -10.38 -8.56 9.75
N ALA A 237 -11.09 -7.55 9.23
CA ALA A 237 -12.54 -7.59 9.03
C ALA A 237 -12.93 -8.79 8.15
N LEU A 238 -12.30 -8.94 6.98
CA LEU A 238 -12.63 -9.98 6.00
C LEU A 238 -12.15 -11.38 6.42
N SER A 239 -11.01 -11.48 7.13
CA SER A 239 -10.42 -12.77 7.44
C SER A 239 -10.82 -13.37 8.77
N ARG A 240 -11.42 -12.58 9.69
CA ARG A 240 -11.72 -13.03 11.05
C ARG A 240 -12.99 -12.49 11.67
N VAL A 241 -13.39 -11.25 11.39
CA VAL A 241 -14.56 -10.62 12.02
C VAL A 241 -15.84 -10.99 11.29
N LEU A 242 -15.80 -11.03 9.95
CA LEU A 242 -16.91 -11.43 9.12
C LEU A 242 -16.84 -12.95 8.86
N PRO A 243 -17.86 -13.72 9.23
CA PRO A 243 -17.97 -15.08 8.74
C PRO A 243 -18.19 -15.07 7.22
N PRO A 244 -17.85 -16.15 6.50
CA PRO A 244 -17.90 -16.19 5.03
C PRO A 244 -19.24 -15.77 4.42
N HIS A 245 -20.36 -16.13 5.06
CA HIS A 245 -21.69 -15.78 4.54
C HIS A 245 -22.02 -14.29 4.69
N GLU A 246 -21.45 -13.57 5.64
CA GLU A 246 -21.64 -12.13 5.83
C GLU A 246 -20.71 -11.30 4.92
N SER A 247 -19.62 -11.88 4.44
CA SER A 247 -18.70 -11.22 3.51
C SER A 247 -19.14 -11.37 2.03
N THR A 248 -20.19 -12.15 1.73
CA THR A 248 -20.71 -12.39 0.39
C THR A 248 -20.98 -11.13 -0.45
N PRO A 249 -21.40 -9.97 0.12
CA PRO A 249 -21.58 -8.75 -0.65
C PRO A 249 -20.27 -8.20 -1.21
N VAL A 250 -19.11 -8.55 -0.63
CA VAL A 250 -17.82 -8.02 -1.06
C VAL A 250 -17.31 -8.81 -2.26
N VAL A 251 -17.18 -8.14 -3.40
CA VAL A 251 -16.65 -8.74 -4.64
C VAL A 251 -15.15 -8.52 -4.81
N ALA A 252 -14.62 -7.42 -4.24
CA ALA A 252 -13.19 -7.13 -4.27
C ALA A 252 -12.72 -6.35 -3.03
N TRP A 253 -11.46 -6.52 -2.69
CA TRP A 253 -10.73 -5.66 -1.77
C TRP A 253 -9.47 -5.12 -2.44
N VAL A 254 -9.37 -3.79 -2.51
CA VAL A 254 -8.20 -3.07 -3.03
C VAL A 254 -7.36 -2.60 -1.85
N ASN A 255 -6.18 -3.18 -1.71
CA ASN A 255 -5.23 -2.92 -0.64
C ASN A 255 -4.09 -2.04 -1.17
N ILE A 256 -4.13 -0.74 -0.91
CA ILE A 256 -3.14 0.22 -1.40
C ILE A 256 -2.07 0.42 -0.33
N VAL A 257 -0.83 0.05 -0.62
CA VAL A 257 0.34 0.15 0.29
C VAL A 257 0.02 -0.26 1.73
N GLY A 258 -0.75 -1.34 1.89
CA GLY A 258 -1.30 -1.77 3.18
C GLY A 258 -0.24 -2.14 4.19
N ALA A 259 -0.37 -1.66 5.42
CA ALA A 259 0.53 -2.00 6.52
C ALA A 259 0.08 -3.30 7.22
N LEU A 260 -0.04 -4.40 6.45
CA LEU A 260 -0.67 -5.64 6.90
C LEU A 260 0.06 -6.26 8.10
N ALA A 261 1.38 -6.41 8.00
CA ALA A 261 2.20 -6.97 9.07
C ALA A 261 2.75 -5.89 10.05
N GLY A 262 2.16 -4.69 10.02
CA GLY A 262 2.58 -3.56 10.84
C GLY A 262 3.83 -2.86 10.31
N SER A 263 4.50 -2.09 11.18
CA SER A 263 5.69 -1.33 10.79
C SER A 263 6.76 -1.35 11.89
N PRO A 264 8.03 -1.59 11.55
CA PRO A 264 9.14 -1.43 12.51
C PRO A 264 9.31 0.02 13.01
N LEU A 265 8.71 1.02 12.33
CA LEU A 265 8.63 2.39 12.85
C LEU A 265 7.74 2.46 14.09
N ALA A 266 6.61 1.74 14.09
CA ALA A 266 5.76 1.63 15.27
C ALA A 266 6.50 0.92 16.42
N ASP A 267 7.23 -0.17 16.14
CA ASP A 267 8.08 -0.83 17.15
C ASP A 267 9.10 0.13 17.73
N SER A 268 9.72 0.97 16.91
CA SER A 268 10.70 1.97 17.36
C SER A 268 10.06 3.06 18.21
N ALA A 269 8.87 3.55 17.81
CA ALA A 269 8.13 4.56 18.56
C ALA A 269 7.60 4.05 19.93
N LEU A 270 7.46 2.74 20.08
CA LEU A 270 7.03 2.10 21.33
C LEU A 270 8.17 1.82 22.31
N ARG A 271 9.44 2.05 21.93
CA ARG A 271 10.60 1.87 22.81
C ARG A 271 10.99 3.17 23.52
N PRO A 272 11.39 3.13 24.81
CA PRO A 272 11.95 4.30 25.48
C PRO A 272 13.24 4.81 24.79
N PRO A 273 13.49 6.10 24.76
CA PRO A 273 12.66 7.18 25.31
C PRO A 273 11.52 7.63 24.37
N LEU A 274 11.47 7.18 23.10
CA LEU A 274 10.49 7.62 22.11
C LEU A 274 9.04 7.33 22.53
N SER A 275 8.80 6.24 23.24
CA SER A 275 7.46 5.88 23.72
C SER A 275 6.88 6.90 24.71
N TRP A 276 7.71 7.55 25.52
CA TRP A 276 7.25 8.61 26.41
C TRP A 276 6.82 9.84 25.65
N LEU A 277 7.62 10.23 24.64
CA LEU A 277 7.29 11.35 23.76
C LEU A 277 6.02 11.04 22.95
N ALA A 278 5.92 9.83 22.38
CA ALA A 278 4.74 9.39 21.63
C ALA A 278 3.47 9.47 22.49
N ARG A 279 3.50 8.94 23.73
CA ARG A 279 2.37 9.01 24.66
C ARG A 279 1.96 10.45 24.96
N SER A 280 2.93 11.33 25.20
CA SER A 280 2.67 12.74 25.47
C SER A 280 2.00 13.44 24.28
N VAL A 281 2.48 13.20 23.05
CA VAL A 281 1.88 13.77 21.83
C VAL A 281 0.47 13.24 21.61
N PHE A 282 0.25 11.94 21.73
CA PHE A 282 -1.06 11.33 21.58
C PHE A 282 -2.06 11.88 22.60
N TRP A 283 -1.66 12.00 23.86
CA TRP A 283 -2.47 12.60 24.92
C TRP A 283 -2.83 14.05 24.61
N LEU A 284 -1.84 14.90 24.22
CA LEU A 284 -2.07 16.30 23.86
C LEU A 284 -3.03 16.47 22.68
N ARG A 285 -3.00 15.54 21.73
CA ARG A 285 -3.85 15.55 20.53
C ARG A 285 -5.21 14.88 20.74
N GLY A 286 -5.44 14.25 21.88
CA GLY A 286 -6.63 13.45 22.13
C GLY A 286 -6.71 12.19 21.25
N TRP A 287 -5.55 11.71 20.77
CA TRP A 287 -5.46 10.49 19.95
C TRP A 287 -5.36 9.25 20.82
N ASP A 288 -5.99 8.17 20.34
CA ASP A 288 -5.90 6.88 20.99
C ASP A 288 -4.54 6.22 20.71
N PHE A 289 -3.80 5.95 21.78
CA PHE A 289 -2.48 5.29 21.68
C PHE A 289 -2.59 3.82 21.22
N ALA A 290 -3.77 3.21 21.34
CA ALA A 290 -4.05 1.86 20.84
C ALA A 290 -3.86 1.75 19.33
N GLY A 291 -4.10 2.82 18.57
CA GLY A 291 -3.80 2.88 17.14
C GLY A 291 -2.33 2.60 16.85
N LEU A 292 -1.41 3.25 17.57
CA LEU A 292 0.02 3.04 17.39
C LEU A 292 0.45 1.64 17.86
N THR A 293 -0.01 1.20 19.04
CA THR A 293 0.37 -0.12 19.58
C THR A 293 -0.12 -1.26 18.69
N SER A 294 -1.29 -1.12 18.08
CA SER A 294 -1.85 -2.12 17.18
C SER A 294 -1.07 -2.25 15.87
N MET A 295 -0.27 -1.23 15.49
CA MET A 295 0.56 -1.24 14.28
C MET A 295 1.98 -1.77 14.52
N ALA A 296 2.34 -2.16 15.74
CA ALA A 296 3.60 -2.87 16.00
C ALA A 296 3.64 -4.21 15.24
N THR A 297 4.84 -4.65 14.85
CA THR A 297 4.99 -5.83 13.99
C THR A 297 4.50 -7.12 14.65
N ALA A 298 4.74 -7.31 15.95
CA ALA A 298 4.34 -8.53 16.66
C ALA A 298 2.80 -8.71 16.70
N PRO A 299 1.97 -7.75 17.17
CA PRO A 299 0.51 -7.90 17.14
C PRO A 299 -0.05 -7.96 15.72
N SER A 300 0.53 -7.24 14.75
CA SER A 300 0.08 -7.27 13.36
C SER A 300 0.27 -8.65 12.73
N ARG A 301 1.44 -9.25 12.89
CA ARG A 301 1.71 -10.62 12.43
C ARG A 301 0.85 -11.67 13.14
N ALA A 302 0.57 -11.48 14.43
CA ALA A 302 -0.35 -12.36 15.16
C ALA A 302 -1.78 -12.31 14.58
N ARG A 303 -2.26 -11.14 14.19
CA ARG A 303 -3.57 -10.96 13.53
C ARG A 303 -3.65 -11.64 12.17
N LEU A 304 -2.59 -11.59 11.37
CA LEU A 304 -2.56 -12.22 10.05
C LEU A 304 -2.47 -13.74 10.10
N ARG A 305 -1.86 -14.31 11.16
CA ARG A 305 -1.58 -15.74 11.24
C ARG A 305 -2.83 -16.59 11.14
N GLY A 306 -2.94 -17.41 10.08
CA GLY A 306 -4.09 -18.29 9.82
C GLY A 306 -5.35 -17.56 9.40
N GLY A 307 -5.31 -16.25 9.12
CA GLY A 307 -6.42 -15.51 8.50
C GLY A 307 -6.65 -15.99 7.07
N ARG A 308 -7.92 -16.11 6.67
CA ARG A 308 -8.32 -16.48 5.31
C ARG A 308 -9.40 -15.53 4.83
N ILE A 309 -9.23 -14.99 3.63
CA ILE A 309 -10.26 -14.24 2.93
C ILE A 309 -10.95 -15.21 1.96
N PRO A 310 -12.29 -15.20 1.85
CA PRO A 310 -13.00 -16.05 0.89
C PRO A 310 -12.49 -15.85 -0.53
N GLU A 311 -12.32 -16.94 -1.27
CA GLU A 311 -11.79 -16.93 -2.65
C GLU A 311 -12.69 -16.19 -3.64
N SER A 312 -13.98 -16.03 -3.29
CA SER A 312 -14.94 -15.20 -4.04
C SER A 312 -14.61 -13.71 -4.03
N ILE A 313 -13.72 -13.27 -3.12
CA ILE A 313 -13.30 -11.88 -3.01
C ILE A 313 -11.98 -11.68 -3.76
N ALA A 314 -12.01 -10.90 -4.83
CA ALA A 314 -10.80 -10.52 -5.56
C ALA A 314 -9.94 -9.59 -4.68
N VAL A 315 -8.82 -10.07 -4.17
CA VAL A 315 -7.87 -9.22 -3.44
C VAL A 315 -6.88 -8.61 -4.42
N VAL A 316 -6.85 -7.28 -4.52
CA VAL A 316 -5.94 -6.53 -5.39
C VAL A 316 -4.97 -5.72 -4.52
N ASN A 317 -3.72 -6.14 -4.46
CA ASN A 317 -2.66 -5.39 -3.79
C ASN A 317 -2.09 -4.34 -4.76
N VAL A 318 -2.20 -3.06 -4.43
CA VAL A 318 -1.56 -1.96 -5.15
C VAL A 318 -0.28 -1.61 -4.42
N VAL A 319 0.84 -1.97 -5.02
CA VAL A 319 2.15 -1.95 -4.37
C VAL A 319 3.00 -0.80 -4.90
N ALA A 320 3.41 0.10 -4.02
CA ALA A 320 4.42 1.11 -4.31
C ALA A 320 5.81 0.53 -4.11
N VAL A 321 6.67 0.68 -5.11
CA VAL A 321 8.06 0.23 -5.08
C VAL A 321 8.97 1.42 -5.33
N PRO A 322 9.29 2.22 -4.29
CA PRO A 322 10.19 3.34 -4.45
C PRO A 322 11.60 2.85 -4.73
N LEU A 323 12.33 3.67 -5.47
CA LEU A 323 13.77 3.56 -5.63
C LEU A 323 14.46 4.59 -4.75
N SER A 324 15.71 4.38 -4.40
CA SER A 324 16.44 5.23 -3.45
C SER A 324 16.42 6.73 -3.77
N ARG A 325 16.25 7.08 -5.05
CA ARG A 325 16.21 8.46 -5.54
C ARG A 325 14.79 9.00 -5.79
N THR A 326 13.77 8.16 -5.69
CA THR A 326 12.37 8.57 -5.91
C THR A 326 11.60 8.82 -4.62
N VAL A 327 12.17 8.47 -3.47
CA VAL A 327 11.53 8.64 -2.17
C VAL A 327 11.35 10.12 -1.83
N GLY A 328 10.11 10.51 -1.57
CA GLY A 328 9.76 11.88 -1.21
C GLY A 328 10.25 12.28 0.18
N VAL A 329 10.47 13.58 0.36
CA VAL A 329 11.02 14.16 1.61
C VAL A 329 10.16 13.79 2.83
N LYS A 330 8.85 13.67 2.66
CA LYS A 330 7.91 13.37 3.76
C LYS A 330 8.15 12.01 4.41
N VAL A 331 8.59 11.01 3.65
CA VAL A 331 8.82 9.63 4.14
C VAL A 331 10.30 9.26 4.17
N TRP A 332 11.20 10.17 3.78
CA TRP A 332 12.63 9.92 3.69
C TRP A 332 13.27 9.44 4.99
N SER A 333 12.90 10.04 6.12
CA SER A 333 13.44 9.62 7.43
C SER A 333 13.02 8.18 7.78
N GLY A 334 11.77 7.83 7.53
CA GLY A 334 11.27 6.47 7.70
C GLY A 334 11.97 5.48 6.77
N TYR A 335 12.12 5.84 5.49
CA TYR A 335 12.83 5.04 4.50
C TYR A 335 14.26 4.70 4.97
N ARG A 336 15.01 5.70 5.46
CA ARG A 336 16.37 5.49 6.00
C ARG A 336 16.39 4.62 7.24
N LEU A 337 15.42 4.78 8.14
CA LEU A 337 15.35 3.97 9.37
C LEU A 337 15.00 2.50 9.04
N LEU A 338 14.17 2.28 8.04
CA LEU A 338 13.73 0.94 7.63
C LEU A 338 14.74 0.17 6.78
N ARG A 339 15.73 0.84 6.16
CA ARG A 339 16.76 0.20 5.29
C ARG A 339 17.40 -1.06 5.90
N ARG A 340 17.68 -1.03 7.20
CA ARG A 340 18.26 -2.17 7.92
C ARG A 340 17.34 -3.39 8.00
N HIS A 341 16.07 -3.23 7.65
CA HIS A 341 15.09 -4.31 7.62
C HIS A 341 14.81 -4.79 6.19
N GLY A 342 15.43 -4.17 5.18
CA GLY A 342 15.27 -4.46 3.77
C GLY A 342 14.47 -3.39 3.00
N PRO A 343 14.00 -3.73 1.78
CA PRO A 343 13.26 -2.81 0.93
C PRO A 343 11.94 -2.40 1.58
N ASN A 344 11.64 -1.11 1.46
CA ASN A 344 10.49 -0.48 2.13
C ASN A 344 9.99 0.72 1.33
N ASP A 345 8.77 1.17 1.63
CA ASP A 345 8.14 2.33 0.96
C ASP A 345 8.27 3.64 1.75
N GLY A 346 9.04 3.62 2.84
CA GLY A 346 9.23 4.74 3.76
C GLY A 346 8.40 4.64 5.04
N VAL A 347 7.41 3.76 5.10
CA VAL A 347 6.56 3.52 6.29
C VAL A 347 6.46 2.02 6.61
N VAL A 348 6.36 1.15 5.62
CA VAL A 348 6.24 -0.30 5.78
C VAL A 348 7.26 -1.03 4.91
N LEU A 349 7.56 -2.27 5.27
CA LEU A 349 8.45 -3.13 4.49
C LEU A 349 7.67 -3.70 3.29
N LEU A 350 8.27 -3.76 2.10
CA LEU A 350 7.56 -4.17 0.88
C LEU A 350 6.95 -5.57 1.00
N GLY A 351 7.65 -6.53 1.57
CA GLY A 351 7.13 -7.89 1.79
C GLY A 351 5.94 -7.97 2.76
N ASP A 352 5.73 -6.91 3.54
CA ASP A 352 4.65 -6.82 4.53
C ASP A 352 3.40 -6.07 3.99
N THR A 353 3.41 -5.65 2.72
CA THR A 353 2.31 -4.87 2.11
C THR A 353 1.29 -5.70 1.35
N VAL A 354 1.60 -6.95 1.02
CA VAL A 354 0.77 -7.77 0.16
C VAL A 354 0.00 -8.84 0.94
N TRP A 355 -1.28 -9.02 0.61
CA TRP A 355 -2.05 -10.16 1.05
C TRP A 355 -1.65 -11.36 0.21
N PRO A 356 -1.24 -12.49 0.83
CA PRO A 356 -0.82 -13.70 0.09
C PRO A 356 -1.94 -14.24 -0.80
N GLY A 357 -1.59 -14.63 -2.03
CA GLY A 357 -2.56 -15.13 -3.02
C GLY A 357 -3.41 -14.03 -3.67
N GLY A 358 -3.23 -12.76 -3.31
CA GLY A 358 -3.86 -11.63 -3.99
C GLY A 358 -3.19 -11.30 -5.32
N ILE A 359 -3.94 -10.65 -6.20
CA ILE A 359 -3.48 -10.09 -7.47
C ILE A 359 -2.66 -8.85 -7.19
N ASN A 360 -1.47 -8.73 -7.78
CA ASN A 360 -0.57 -7.64 -7.51
C ASN A 360 -0.49 -6.65 -8.68
N LEU A 361 -0.80 -5.39 -8.41
CA LEU A 361 -0.61 -4.24 -9.29
C LEU A 361 0.58 -3.45 -8.77
N VAL A 362 1.66 -3.39 -9.54
CA VAL A 362 2.92 -2.80 -9.10
C VAL A 362 3.16 -1.47 -9.78
N SER A 363 3.50 -0.44 -8.99
CA SER A 363 3.95 0.86 -9.45
C SER A 363 5.37 1.10 -8.96
N ILE A 364 6.34 1.25 -9.88
CA ILE A 364 7.72 1.57 -9.56
C ILE A 364 7.88 3.10 -9.48
N GLY A 365 8.60 3.56 -8.46
CA GLY A 365 8.88 4.98 -8.23
C GLY A 365 8.08 5.60 -7.09
N PRO A 366 6.76 5.40 -6.96
CA PRO A 366 5.99 5.91 -5.82
C PRO A 366 6.46 5.36 -4.49
N ASP A 367 6.39 6.21 -3.47
CA ASP A 367 6.57 5.83 -2.06
C ASP A 367 5.21 5.60 -1.36
N HIS A 368 5.22 5.46 -0.03
CA HIS A 368 4.02 5.19 0.77
C HIS A 368 2.88 6.20 0.60
N LEU A 369 3.18 7.46 0.30
CA LEU A 369 2.14 8.47 0.08
C LEU A 369 1.41 8.30 -1.25
N PHE A 370 1.95 7.49 -2.13
CA PHE A 370 1.34 7.05 -3.38
C PHE A 370 0.78 8.23 -4.21
N THR A 371 1.65 9.18 -4.57
CA THR A 371 1.27 10.39 -5.33
C THR A 371 0.54 10.14 -6.66
N PRO A 372 0.66 8.97 -7.37
CA PRO A 372 -0.17 8.68 -8.54
C PRO A 372 -1.68 8.75 -8.29
N ARG A 373 -2.13 8.62 -7.03
CA ARG A 373 -3.52 8.79 -6.64
C ARG A 373 -4.11 10.17 -7.00
N GLU A 374 -3.26 11.18 -7.17
CA GLU A 374 -3.67 12.55 -7.49
C GLU A 374 -4.05 12.70 -8.97
N ASP A 375 -3.65 11.76 -9.82
CA ASP A 375 -4.00 11.73 -11.24
C ASP A 375 -5.34 10.99 -11.46
N PRO A 376 -6.39 11.67 -11.95
CA PRO A 376 -7.66 11.04 -12.28
C PRO A 376 -7.53 9.92 -13.33
N ALA A 377 -6.56 10.02 -14.24
CA ALA A 377 -6.31 8.98 -15.25
C ALA A 377 -5.84 7.67 -14.59
N TYR A 378 -4.97 7.78 -13.58
CA TYR A 378 -4.56 6.64 -12.76
C TYR A 378 -5.77 6.00 -12.05
N GLY A 379 -6.63 6.83 -11.44
CA GLY A 379 -7.84 6.38 -10.77
C GLY A 379 -8.78 5.61 -11.70
N MET A 380 -9.02 6.11 -12.91
CA MET A 380 -9.86 5.44 -13.92
C MET A 380 -9.23 4.13 -14.41
N ALA A 381 -7.92 4.11 -14.64
CA ALA A 381 -7.21 2.90 -15.01
C ALA A 381 -7.28 1.83 -13.90
N LEU A 382 -7.19 2.25 -12.63
CA LEU A 382 -7.34 1.37 -11.48
C LEU A 382 -8.76 0.76 -11.41
N LEU A 383 -9.81 1.55 -11.67
CA LEU A 383 -11.19 1.02 -11.71
C LEU A 383 -11.34 -0.05 -12.80
N ARG A 384 -10.76 0.13 -13.97
CA ARG A 384 -10.75 -0.88 -15.04
C ARG A 384 -9.95 -2.13 -14.66
N ALA A 385 -8.85 -1.96 -13.94
CA ALA A 385 -8.08 -3.08 -13.40
C ALA A 385 -8.86 -3.87 -12.33
N ILE A 386 -9.60 -3.17 -11.46
CA ILE A 386 -10.47 -3.80 -10.46
C ILE A 386 -11.56 -4.63 -11.14
N ASP A 387 -12.23 -4.09 -12.15
CA ASP A 387 -13.26 -4.83 -12.92
C ASP A 387 -12.66 -6.09 -13.56
N ALA A 388 -11.47 -6.00 -14.15
CA ALA A 388 -10.74 -7.16 -14.68
C ALA A 388 -10.41 -8.19 -13.59
N ALA A 389 -10.01 -7.76 -12.41
CA ALA A 389 -9.70 -8.64 -11.28
C ALA A 389 -10.95 -9.37 -10.77
N VAL A 390 -12.09 -8.68 -10.65
CA VAL A 390 -13.37 -9.27 -10.25
C VAL A 390 -13.81 -10.34 -11.27
N ARG A 391 -13.73 -10.04 -12.55
CA ARG A 391 -14.07 -11.01 -13.61
C ARG A 391 -13.18 -12.25 -13.56
N LEU A 392 -11.88 -12.09 -13.32
CA LEU A 392 -10.96 -13.21 -13.19
C LEU A 392 -11.32 -14.10 -12.00
N SER A 393 -11.64 -13.54 -10.83
CA SER A 393 -12.04 -14.33 -9.64
C SER A 393 -13.33 -15.10 -9.86
N GLN A 394 -14.27 -14.54 -10.64
CA GLN A 394 -15.55 -15.20 -10.93
C GLN A 394 -15.42 -16.34 -11.94
N THR A 395 -14.37 -16.33 -12.77
CA THR A 395 -14.14 -17.36 -13.81
C THR A 395 -13.14 -18.43 -13.39
N ALA A 396 -12.36 -18.20 -12.32
CA ALA A 396 -11.39 -19.18 -11.82
C ALA A 396 -12.10 -20.38 -11.17
N PRO A 397 -11.71 -21.63 -11.47
CA PRO A 397 -12.17 -22.78 -10.68
C PRO A 397 -11.70 -22.60 -9.22
N PRO A 398 -12.48 -23.07 -8.23
CA PRO A 398 -12.10 -22.93 -6.82
C PRO A 398 -10.71 -23.54 -6.57
N ALA A 399 -9.77 -22.70 -6.18
CA ALA A 399 -8.41 -23.12 -5.83
C ALA A 399 -8.41 -23.81 -4.46
N ILE A 400 -7.64 -24.88 -4.32
CA ILE A 400 -7.45 -25.54 -3.03
C ILE A 400 -6.64 -24.59 -2.15
N ALA A 401 -7.30 -24.01 -1.13
CA ALA A 401 -6.72 -23.02 -0.24
C ALA A 401 -5.45 -23.52 0.46
N THR A 402 -4.30 -22.93 0.15
CA THR A 402 -3.05 -23.20 0.85
C THR A 402 -3.00 -22.38 2.15
N PRO A 403 -2.72 -22.98 3.33
CA PRO A 403 -2.59 -22.23 4.57
C PRO A 403 -1.41 -21.24 4.51
N ILE A 404 -1.57 -20.08 5.10
CA ILE A 404 -0.47 -19.11 5.25
C ILE A 404 0.53 -19.65 6.27
N GLU A 405 1.65 -20.20 5.83
CA GLU A 405 2.81 -20.44 6.68
C GLU A 405 3.58 -19.11 6.85
N VAL A 406 3.26 -18.38 7.92
CA VAL A 406 4.13 -17.30 8.39
C VAL A 406 5.33 -17.97 9.06
N GLY A 407 6.48 -17.95 8.40
CA GLY A 407 7.70 -18.62 8.85
C GLY A 407 8.05 -18.28 10.32
N SER A 408 7.72 -19.20 11.21
CA SER A 408 8.22 -19.26 12.58
C SER A 408 9.52 -20.06 12.56
N ARG A 409 10.67 -19.42 12.38
CA ARG A 409 11.92 -20.04 12.86
C ARG A 409 11.89 -19.96 14.37
N GLY A 410 11.69 -21.10 15.02
CA GLY A 410 11.81 -21.28 16.45
C GLY A 410 13.19 -20.81 16.93
N VAL A 411 13.17 -20.00 17.98
CA VAL A 411 14.35 -19.74 18.81
C VAL A 411 14.75 -21.09 19.43
N PRO A 412 15.99 -21.57 19.25
CA PRO A 412 16.42 -22.79 19.93
C PRO A 412 16.40 -22.58 21.45
N PRO A 413 16.03 -23.60 22.25
CA PRO A 413 16.03 -23.48 23.69
C PRO A 413 17.46 -23.23 24.21
N PRO A 414 17.61 -22.45 25.31
CA PRO A 414 18.92 -22.22 25.91
C PRO A 414 19.51 -23.55 26.38
N SER A 415 20.75 -23.85 25.93
CA SER A 415 21.51 -24.98 26.41
C SER A 415 21.77 -24.85 27.91
N ALA A 416 21.26 -25.82 28.68
CA ALA A 416 21.64 -25.99 30.06
C ALA A 416 23.13 -26.20 30.20
N ARG A 417 23.80 -25.31 30.94
CA ARG A 417 25.07 -25.59 31.66
C ARG A 417 24.91 -25.05 33.09
#